data_2fd0abb36f0ec6f265075e7ca91c76f1
#
_entry.id   2fd0abb36f0ec6f265075e7ca91c76f1
#
_cell.length_a   1.000
_cell.length_b   1.000
_cell.length_c   1.000
_cell.angle_alpha   90.00
_cell.angle_beta   90.00
_cell.angle_gamma   90.00
#
_symmetry.space_group_name_H-M   'P 1'
#
loop_
_entity.id
_entity.type
_entity.pdbx_description
1 polymer ?
#
loop_
_entity_poly.entity_id
_entity_poly.type
_entity_poly.pdbx_seq_one_letter_code
_entity_poly.pdbx_strand_id
1 'polypeptide(L)' 'MFTHTVNCPYCNQVIPHNWAEYVTDSDIIDPDYGMGLETEHTIECNDFECPNCKKIFRVCGSVFEYPEGVYSDHELHTKN' A
#
# COMPACT_ATOMS: atom_id res chain seq x y z
N MET A 1 -7.18 -3.25 6.82
CA MET A 1 -7.15 -2.28 5.70
C MET A 1 -5.76 -2.13 5.10
N PHE A 2 -4.71 -2.09 5.92
CA PHE A 2 -3.34 -1.89 5.41
C PHE A 2 -2.56 -3.19 5.23
N THR A 3 -3.14 -4.34 5.50
CA THR A 3 -2.48 -5.62 5.33
C THR A 3 -2.69 -6.13 3.90
N HIS A 4 -1.64 -6.12 3.11
CA HIS A 4 -1.67 -6.53 1.71
C HIS A 4 -0.42 -7.32 1.37
N THR A 5 -0.48 -8.08 0.29
CA THR A 5 0.67 -8.85 -0.18
C THR A 5 1.39 -8.10 -1.30
N VAL A 6 2.71 -8.23 -1.31
CA VAL A 6 3.54 -7.78 -2.43
C VAL A 6 4.42 -8.93 -2.88
N ASN A 7 4.92 -8.87 -4.09
CA ASN A 7 5.84 -9.88 -4.62
C ASN A 7 7.26 -9.32 -4.62
N CYS A 8 8.19 -10.08 -4.05
CA CYS A 8 9.60 -9.71 -4.11
C CYS A 8 10.07 -9.68 -5.58
N PRO A 9 10.71 -8.58 -6.04
CA PRO A 9 11.18 -8.50 -7.42
C PRO A 9 12.39 -9.38 -7.71
N TYR A 10 12.99 -9.97 -6.69
CA TYR A 10 14.19 -10.82 -6.85
C TYR A 10 13.87 -12.31 -6.83
N CYS A 11 13.02 -12.74 -5.89
CA CYS A 11 12.70 -14.17 -5.73
C CYS A 11 11.23 -14.49 -6.00
N ASN A 12 10.42 -13.48 -6.26
CA ASN A 12 8.99 -13.59 -6.55
C ASN A 12 8.17 -14.20 -5.40
N GLN A 13 8.68 -14.13 -4.18
CA GLN A 13 7.96 -14.61 -3.00
C GLN A 13 6.80 -13.66 -2.68
N VAL A 14 5.63 -14.23 -2.38
CA VAL A 14 4.48 -13.44 -1.92
C VAL A 14 4.70 -13.10 -0.45
N ILE A 15 4.65 -11.80 -0.13
CA ILE A 15 4.96 -11.29 1.21
C ILE A 15 3.76 -10.55 1.77
N PRO A 16 3.08 -11.08 2.79
CA PRO A 16 2.04 -10.32 3.49
C PRO A 16 2.68 -9.35 4.49
N HIS A 17 2.15 -8.14 4.57
CA HIS A 17 2.67 -7.14 5.50
C HIS A 17 1.62 -6.09 5.81
N ASN A 18 1.70 -5.50 7.00
CA ASN A 18 0.87 -4.37 7.38
C ASN A 18 1.62 -3.08 7.03
N TRP A 19 1.12 -2.36 6.03
CA TRP A 19 1.77 -1.18 5.47
C TRP A 19 1.40 0.12 6.18
N ALA A 20 0.65 0.06 7.28
CA ALA A 20 0.19 1.25 7.99
C ALA A 20 1.37 2.12 8.48
N GLU A 21 2.47 1.50 8.87
CA GLU A 21 3.64 2.24 9.35
C GLU A 21 4.41 2.94 8.24
N TYR A 22 4.11 2.62 6.97
CA TYR A 22 4.76 3.21 5.80
C TYR A 22 3.90 4.25 5.10
N VAL A 23 2.77 4.62 5.68
CA VAL A 23 1.94 5.69 5.15
C VAL A 23 2.69 7.01 5.31
N THR A 24 3.02 7.65 4.20
CA THR A 24 3.75 8.92 4.20
C THR A 24 2.83 10.12 4.05
N ASP A 25 1.64 9.89 3.47
CA ASP A 25 0.69 10.97 3.24
C ASP A 25 -0.71 10.38 3.13
N SER A 26 -1.72 11.23 3.35
CA SER A 26 -3.12 10.84 3.21
C SER A 26 -3.89 12.03 2.67
N ASP A 27 -4.58 11.83 1.56
CA ASP A 27 -5.37 12.85 0.90
C ASP A 27 -6.83 12.43 0.85
N ILE A 28 -7.71 13.38 1.10
CA ILE A 28 -9.15 13.16 0.96
C ILE A 28 -9.54 13.56 -0.45
N ILE A 29 -10.11 12.60 -1.18
CA ILE A 29 -10.63 12.81 -2.52
C ILE A 29 -12.14 12.92 -2.40
N ASP A 30 -12.72 14.02 -2.90
CA ASP A 30 -14.17 14.24 -2.86
C ASP A 30 -14.77 13.75 -4.18
N PRO A 31 -15.28 12.50 -4.23
CA PRO A 31 -15.88 12.00 -5.46
C PRO A 31 -17.26 12.63 -5.66
N ASP A 32 -17.62 12.90 -6.92
CA ASP A 32 -18.88 13.56 -7.29
C ASP A 32 -20.11 12.68 -7.08
N TYR A 33 -19.99 11.58 -6.35
CA TYR A 33 -21.10 10.65 -6.12
C TYR A 33 -22.01 11.08 -4.97
N GLY A 34 -21.55 11.98 -4.09
CA GLY A 34 -22.32 12.40 -2.93
C GLY A 34 -22.50 11.33 -1.86
N MET A 35 -21.72 10.27 -1.87
CA MET A 35 -21.86 9.12 -0.97
C MET A 35 -20.78 9.04 0.09
N GLY A 36 -20.09 10.14 0.38
CA GLY A 36 -19.00 10.18 1.36
C GLY A 36 -17.69 10.54 0.70
N LEU A 37 -16.64 10.57 1.51
CA LEU A 37 -15.30 10.95 1.05
C LEU A 37 -14.43 9.72 0.88
N GLU A 38 -13.67 9.70 -0.21
CA GLU A 38 -12.64 8.70 -0.44
C GLU A 38 -11.31 9.24 0.09
N THR A 39 -10.57 8.41 0.81
CA THR A 39 -9.25 8.78 1.31
C THR A 39 -8.20 7.92 0.62
N GLU A 40 -7.18 8.57 0.06
CA GLU A 40 -6.02 7.90 -0.52
C GLU A 40 -4.86 8.00 0.46
N HIS A 41 -4.36 6.84 0.90
CA HIS A 41 -3.19 6.76 1.76
C HIS A 41 -1.99 6.35 0.92
N THR A 42 -0.98 7.22 0.84
CA THR A 42 0.23 6.95 0.07
C THR A 42 1.18 6.09 0.88
N ILE A 43 1.60 4.98 0.30
CA ILE A 43 2.55 4.05 0.93
C ILE A 43 3.90 4.22 0.24
N GLU A 44 4.96 4.36 1.03
CA GLU A 44 6.33 4.44 0.50
C GLU A 44 7.30 3.81 1.49
N CYS A 45 8.02 2.81 1.02
CA CYS A 45 9.07 2.15 1.79
C CYS A 45 10.27 1.94 0.87
N ASN A 46 11.41 2.52 1.24
CA ASN A 46 12.61 2.51 0.39
C ASN A 46 13.58 1.38 0.73
N ASP A 47 13.38 0.70 1.84
CA ASP A 47 14.33 -0.29 2.34
C ASP A 47 13.62 -1.49 2.97
N PHE A 48 12.64 -2.03 2.26
CA PHE A 48 11.93 -3.22 2.72
C PHE A 48 12.77 -4.47 2.41
N GLU A 49 13.04 -5.28 3.43
CA GLU A 49 13.81 -6.50 3.28
C GLU A 49 12.89 -7.70 3.06
N CYS A 50 13.15 -8.46 2.00
CA CYS A 50 12.43 -9.68 1.73
C CYS A 50 12.79 -10.74 2.79
N PRO A 51 11.80 -11.35 3.47
CA PRO A 51 12.10 -12.36 4.49
C PRO A 51 12.64 -13.68 3.91
N ASN A 52 12.48 -13.88 2.61
CA ASN A 52 12.93 -15.12 1.95
C ASN A 52 14.35 -15.00 1.40
N CYS A 53 14.62 -14.03 0.53
CA CYS A 53 15.93 -13.89 -0.10
C CYS A 53 16.82 -12.83 0.55
N LYS A 54 16.30 -12.08 1.52
CA LYS A 54 17.04 -11.05 2.29
C LYS A 54 17.52 -9.86 1.45
N LYS A 55 16.97 -9.68 0.28
CA LYS A 55 17.31 -8.52 -0.55
C LYS A 55 16.42 -7.33 -0.23
N ILE A 56 16.99 -6.13 -0.35
CA ILE A 56 16.28 -4.88 -0.10
C ILE A 56 15.67 -4.38 -1.41
N PHE A 57 14.40 -3.98 -1.35
CA PHE A 57 13.72 -3.40 -2.50
C PHE A 57 12.75 -2.31 -2.03
N ARG A 58 12.21 -1.58 -2.99
CA ARG A 58 11.26 -0.49 -2.71
C ARG A 58 9.83 -0.98 -2.88
N VAL A 59 8.95 -0.50 -2.00
CA VAL A 59 7.51 -0.69 -2.14
C VAL A 59 6.87 0.69 -2.15
N CYS A 60 6.02 0.95 -3.13
CA CYS A 60 5.30 2.20 -3.22
C CYS A 60 3.92 1.97 -3.80
N GLY A 61 2.99 2.88 -3.51
CA GLY A 61 1.65 2.80 -4.02
C GLY A 61 0.66 3.51 -3.13
N SER A 62 -0.59 3.10 -3.22
CA SER A 62 -1.67 3.73 -2.47
C SER A 62 -2.68 2.71 -1.99
N VAL A 63 -3.31 3.02 -0.86
CA VAL A 63 -4.45 2.27 -0.33
C VAL A 63 -5.62 3.23 -0.27
N PHE A 64 -6.78 2.81 -0.78
CA PHE A 64 -7.97 3.64 -0.86
C PHE A 64 -8.99 3.22 0.18
N GLU A 65 -9.58 4.19 0.86
CA GLU A 65 -10.61 3.99 1.87
C GLU A 65 -11.88 4.71 1.43
N TYR A 66 -12.97 3.97 1.21
CA TYR A 66 -14.23 4.54 0.76
C TYR A 66 -15.40 3.57 1.05
N PRO A 67 -16.44 4.00 1.77
CA PRO A 67 -16.49 5.21 2.56
C PRO A 67 -15.55 5.14 3.75
N GLU A 68 -15.45 6.21 4.54
CA GLU A 68 -14.54 6.27 5.67
C GLU A 68 -14.67 5.05 6.57
N GLY A 69 -13.51 4.46 6.91
CA GLY A 69 -13.45 3.25 7.72
C GLY A 69 -13.60 1.95 6.96
N VAL A 70 -13.83 2.00 5.64
CA VAL A 70 -14.01 0.81 4.81
C VAL A 70 -12.93 0.76 3.74
N TYR A 71 -12.21 -0.38 3.69
CA TYR A 71 -11.24 -0.62 2.62
C TYR A 71 -11.94 -0.68 1.27
N SER A 72 -11.44 0.06 0.30
CA SER A 72 -11.99 0.09 -1.05
C SER A 72 -11.09 -0.62 -2.05
N ASP A 73 -9.81 -0.21 -2.13
CA ASP A 73 -8.89 -0.77 -3.11
C ASP A 73 -7.45 -0.45 -2.71
N HIS A 74 -6.51 -1.07 -3.40
CA HIS A 74 -5.09 -0.76 -3.20
C HIS A 74 -4.33 -0.95 -4.51
N GLU A 75 -3.21 -0.25 -4.61
CA GLU A 75 -2.29 -0.37 -5.72
C GLU A 75 -0.88 -0.25 -5.16
N LEU A 76 -0.19 -1.39 -5.03
CA LEU A 76 1.16 -1.44 -4.50
C LEU A 76 2.11 -2.01 -5.54
N HIS A 77 3.28 -1.36 -5.67
CA HIS A 77 4.30 -1.74 -6.65
C HIS A 77 5.61 -1.97 -5.94
N THR A 78 6.39 -2.91 -6.44
CA THR A 78 7.75 -3.18 -5.96
C THR A 78 8.75 -2.80 -7.02
N LYS A 79 9.89 -2.25 -6.58
CA LYS A 79 10.98 -1.85 -7.48
C LYS A 79 12.31 -2.32 -6.91
N ASN A 80 13.13 -2.86 -7.76
CA ASN A 80 14.48 -3.30 -7.40
C ASN A 80 15.55 -2.29 -7.80
#